data_8b3f97e20a4d515d6da4b81ed23ad34c
#
_entry.id   8b3f97e20a4d515d6da4b81ed23ad34c
#
_cell.length_a   1.000
_cell.length_b   1.000
_cell.length_c   1.000
_cell.angle_alpha   90.00
_cell.angle_beta   90.00
_cell.angle_gamma   90.00
#
_symmetry.space_group_name_H-M   'P 1'
#
loop_
_entity.id
_entity.type
_entity.pdbx_description
1 polymer ?
#
loop_
_entity_poly.entity_id
_entity_poly.type
_entity_poly.pdbx_seq_one_letter_code
_entity_poly.pdbx_strand_id
1 'polypeptide(L)'
;SLQHHFNGDWAHLCLVNGQPLVGEKVETVSLNGIMTVKSVYATRGISLTRTLFPSTSQPAFCEKYELENTTDHPQTVQLPSTTLSYYTDEAKGVEGSYTLTATLSSPVKDGTYLLKAGEKAWFQVIYAGYKKHDQELALDVNNELLARRRFLSQIQGNLVLETPSDVINTMFSFAKIRGSESIFDTKGGYMQSPGGEAYYAAV
;
A
#
# COMPACT_ATOMS: atom_id res chain seq x y z
N SER A 1 -7.81 -17.85 12.34
CA SER A 1 -7.32 -17.07 11.19
C SER A 1 -6.03 -16.36 11.56
N LEU A 2 -5.12 -16.27 10.62
CA LEU A 2 -3.89 -15.48 10.74
C LEU A 2 -4.23 -14.03 10.40
N GLN A 3 -4.72 -13.28 11.37
CA GLN A 3 -5.14 -11.90 11.20
C GLN A 3 -4.62 -11.05 12.34
N HIS A 4 -4.02 -9.91 12.02
CA HIS A 4 -3.62 -8.89 12.96
C HIS A 4 -3.98 -7.50 12.42
N HIS A 5 -4.45 -6.62 13.30
CA HIS A 5 -4.74 -5.23 12.97
C HIS A 5 -3.63 -4.34 13.52
N PHE A 6 -2.82 -3.78 12.64
CA PHE A 6 -1.93 -2.68 13.00
C PHE A 6 -2.78 -1.41 13.07
N ASN A 7 -3.12 -0.99 14.29
CA ASN A 7 -3.90 0.23 14.50
C ASN A 7 -3.04 1.45 14.16
N GLY A 8 -3.07 1.91 12.92
CA GLY A 8 -2.24 3.00 12.48
C GLY A 8 -2.92 3.92 11.48
N ASP A 9 -3.22 5.14 11.88
CA ASP A 9 -3.18 6.27 10.96
C ASP A 9 -1.74 6.78 10.96
N TRP A 10 -0.93 6.29 10.01
CA TRP A 10 0.49 6.60 9.96
C TRP A 10 0.78 8.09 9.67
N ALA A 11 -0.19 8.81 9.09
CA ALA A 11 -0.06 10.24 8.82
C ALA A 11 0.06 11.06 10.11
N HIS A 12 -0.62 10.67 11.20
CA HIS A 12 -0.54 11.39 12.47
C HIS A 12 0.83 11.26 13.16
N LEU A 13 1.66 10.29 12.75
CA LEU A 13 3.04 10.18 13.22
C LEU A 13 3.98 11.19 12.57
N CYS A 14 3.54 11.85 11.48
CA CYS A 14 4.31 12.91 10.86
C CYS A 14 4.20 14.20 11.67
N LEU A 15 5.33 14.86 11.86
CA LEU A 15 5.36 16.18 12.51
C LEU A 15 5.72 17.24 11.47
N VAL A 16 4.97 18.35 11.49
CA VAL A 16 5.24 19.54 10.69
C VAL A 16 5.51 20.69 11.66
N ASN A 17 6.72 21.23 11.61
CA ASN A 17 7.21 22.22 12.59
C ASN A 17 7.00 21.77 14.05
N GLY A 18 7.27 20.46 14.31
CA GLY A 18 7.12 19.85 15.64
C GLY A 18 5.68 19.54 16.07
N GLN A 19 4.70 19.71 15.18
CA GLN A 19 3.29 19.48 15.48
C GLN A 19 2.70 18.37 14.62
N PRO A 20 1.85 17.47 15.15
CA PRO A 20 1.26 16.38 14.39
C PRO A 20 0.30 16.88 13.32
N LEU A 21 0.12 16.06 12.27
CA LEU A 21 -0.90 16.28 11.27
C LEU A 21 -2.28 15.96 11.86
N VAL A 22 -3.16 16.96 11.89
CA VAL A 22 -4.54 16.85 12.38
C VAL A 22 -5.49 17.60 11.46
N GLY A 23 -6.76 17.17 11.42
CA GLY A 23 -7.79 17.81 10.61
C GLY A 23 -7.67 17.49 9.12
N GLU A 24 -7.45 16.20 8.81
CA GLU A 24 -7.44 15.71 7.44
C GLU A 24 -8.76 16.00 6.74
N LYS A 25 -8.67 16.55 5.53
CA LYS A 25 -9.78 16.64 4.58
C LYS A 25 -9.43 15.85 3.33
N VAL A 26 -10.10 14.72 3.11
CA VAL A 26 -9.96 13.94 1.88
C VAL A 26 -10.60 14.70 0.73
N GLU A 27 -9.89 14.88 -0.36
CA GLU A 27 -10.35 15.56 -1.57
C GLU A 27 -10.73 14.58 -2.67
N THR A 28 -9.89 13.56 -2.91
CA THR A 28 -10.14 12.57 -3.95
C THR A 28 -9.72 11.17 -3.49
N VAL A 29 -10.49 10.19 -3.94
CA VAL A 29 -10.13 8.77 -3.86
C VAL A 29 -10.28 8.17 -5.24
N SER A 30 -9.25 7.49 -5.74
CA SER A 30 -9.30 6.75 -7.00
C SER A 30 -8.81 5.32 -6.79
N LEU A 31 -9.42 4.39 -7.53
CA LEU A 31 -9.08 2.96 -7.48
C LEU A 31 -9.12 2.37 -8.88
N ASN A 32 -7.97 1.91 -9.35
CA ASN A 32 -7.81 1.21 -10.63
C ASN A 32 -6.76 0.09 -10.53
N GLY A 33 -6.82 -0.68 -9.44
CA GLY A 33 -5.79 -1.66 -9.08
C GLY A 33 -4.66 -1.07 -8.24
N ILE A 34 -4.58 0.25 -8.15
CA ILE A 34 -3.82 1.04 -7.19
C ILE A 34 -4.81 2.02 -6.57
N MET A 35 -4.89 2.07 -5.25
CA MET A 35 -5.69 3.06 -4.55
C MET A 35 -4.85 4.32 -4.32
N THR A 36 -5.36 5.47 -4.72
CA THR A 36 -4.74 6.77 -4.44
C THR A 36 -5.74 7.64 -3.68
N VAL A 37 -5.30 8.13 -2.52
CA VAL A 37 -6.07 9.08 -1.69
C VAL A 37 -5.30 10.39 -1.64
N LYS A 38 -5.95 11.48 -2.03
CA LYS A 38 -5.39 12.84 -1.88
C LYS A 38 -6.15 13.58 -0.81
N SER A 39 -5.41 14.16 0.10
CA SER A 39 -5.93 14.86 1.27
C SER A 39 -5.16 16.16 1.50
N VAL A 40 -5.78 17.08 2.22
CA VAL A 40 -5.15 18.32 2.69
C VAL A 40 -5.26 18.45 4.20
N TYR A 41 -4.21 18.97 4.80
CA TYR A 41 -4.11 19.40 6.20
C TYR A 41 -3.95 20.93 6.19
N ALA A 42 -5.06 21.64 5.99
CA ALA A 42 -5.03 23.10 5.75
C ALA A 42 -4.34 23.88 6.87
N THR A 43 -4.54 23.49 8.12
CA THR A 43 -3.92 24.14 9.29
C THR A 43 -2.40 23.95 9.36
N ARG A 44 -1.86 22.98 8.61
CA ARG A 44 -0.43 22.68 8.51
C ARG A 44 0.18 23.08 7.19
N GLY A 45 -0.63 23.48 6.22
CA GLY A 45 -0.18 23.78 4.86
C GLY A 45 0.50 22.58 4.18
N ILE A 46 -0.06 21.39 4.38
CA ILE A 46 0.43 20.14 3.79
C ILE A 46 -0.67 19.51 2.95
N SER A 47 -0.34 19.10 1.73
CA SER A 47 -1.09 18.09 1.00
C SER A 47 -0.45 16.71 1.19
N LEU A 48 -1.27 15.68 1.28
CA LEU A 48 -0.83 14.29 1.41
C LEU A 48 -1.41 13.45 0.27
N THR A 49 -0.54 12.74 -0.43
CA THR A 49 -0.94 11.70 -1.37
C THR A 49 -0.54 10.34 -0.81
N ARG A 50 -1.54 9.47 -0.58
CA ARG A 50 -1.34 8.08 -0.21
C ARG A 50 -1.55 7.20 -1.43
N THR A 51 -0.59 6.30 -1.71
CA THR A 51 -0.67 5.32 -2.80
C THR A 51 -0.55 3.94 -2.19
N LEU A 52 -1.61 3.12 -2.32
CA LEU A 52 -1.76 1.83 -1.66
C LEU A 52 -1.93 0.73 -2.71
N PHE A 53 -1.16 -0.35 -2.61
CA PHE A 53 -1.20 -1.44 -3.58
C PHE A 53 -0.51 -2.70 -3.02
N PRO A 54 -0.94 -3.91 -3.44
CA PRO A 54 -0.23 -5.14 -3.13
C PRO A 54 1.04 -5.27 -3.99
N SER A 55 2.11 -5.85 -3.42
CA SER A 55 3.25 -6.33 -4.22
C SER A 55 2.77 -7.37 -5.24
N THR A 56 3.43 -7.45 -6.39
CA THR A 56 3.13 -8.44 -7.45
C THR A 56 3.92 -9.72 -7.30
N SER A 57 4.95 -9.75 -6.46
CA SER A 57 5.91 -10.87 -6.38
C SER A 57 6.19 -11.33 -4.96
N GLN A 58 5.77 -10.57 -3.94
CA GLN A 58 6.06 -10.85 -2.55
C GLN A 58 4.77 -10.84 -1.71
N PRO A 59 4.72 -11.59 -0.59
CA PRO A 59 3.58 -11.57 0.32
C PRO A 59 3.56 -10.28 1.15
N ALA A 60 3.38 -9.14 0.47
CA ALA A 60 3.45 -7.81 1.06
C ALA A 60 2.38 -6.87 0.49
N PHE A 61 1.96 -5.93 1.33
CA PHE A 61 1.15 -4.78 0.93
C PHE A 61 1.96 -3.50 1.16
N CYS A 62 1.94 -2.62 0.18
CA CYS A 62 2.77 -1.42 0.12
C CYS A 62 1.92 -0.17 0.20
N GLU A 63 2.36 0.79 1.02
CA GLU A 63 1.81 2.13 1.07
C GLU A 63 2.93 3.16 0.91
N LYS A 64 2.72 4.15 0.06
CA LYS A 64 3.56 5.32 -0.07
C LYS A 64 2.80 6.56 0.38
N TYR A 65 3.37 7.30 1.30
CA TYR A 65 2.88 8.57 1.81
C TYR A 65 3.78 9.68 1.30
N GLU A 66 3.26 10.57 0.47
CA GLU A 66 3.99 11.70 -0.08
C GLU A 66 3.37 13.01 0.43
N LEU A 67 4.15 13.76 1.21
CA LEU A 67 3.78 15.06 1.78
C LEU A 67 4.37 16.17 0.92
N GLU A 68 3.57 17.18 0.59
CA GLU A 68 3.98 18.36 -0.14
C GLU A 68 3.72 19.61 0.71
N ASN A 69 4.71 20.48 0.82
CA ASN A 69 4.55 21.79 1.44
C ASN A 69 3.75 22.71 0.49
N THR A 70 2.52 23.03 0.85
CA THR A 70 1.64 23.91 0.07
C THR A 70 1.72 25.40 0.48
N THR A 71 2.59 25.72 1.42
CA THR A 71 2.81 27.12 1.85
C THR A 71 3.91 27.79 1.00
N ASP A 72 4.03 29.09 1.13
CA ASP A 72 5.05 29.92 0.46
C ASP A 72 6.38 30.01 1.21
N HIS A 73 6.48 29.36 2.38
CA HIS A 73 7.67 29.37 3.24
C HIS A 73 8.15 27.94 3.58
N PRO A 74 9.43 27.78 3.93
CA PRO A 74 9.97 26.48 4.30
C PRO A 74 9.32 25.92 5.57
N GLN A 75 9.09 24.59 5.58
CA GLN A 75 8.59 23.86 6.75
C GLN A 75 9.51 22.70 7.09
N THR A 76 9.73 22.47 8.38
CA THR A 76 10.42 21.25 8.84
C THR A 76 9.40 20.12 8.95
N VAL A 77 9.66 19.02 8.22
CA VAL A 77 8.81 17.82 8.24
C VAL A 77 9.62 16.67 8.79
N GLN A 78 9.09 16.01 9.82
CA GLN A 78 9.67 14.78 10.38
C GLN A 78 8.75 13.60 10.03
N LEU A 79 9.33 12.60 9.39
CA LEU A 79 8.64 11.39 8.93
C LEU A 79 8.92 10.22 9.89
N PRO A 80 7.96 9.28 10.07
CA PRO A 80 8.13 8.13 10.93
C PRO A 80 9.13 7.12 10.36
N SER A 81 9.89 6.48 11.26
CA SER A 81 10.74 5.33 10.95
C SER A 81 10.67 4.36 12.12
N THR A 82 9.97 3.23 11.95
CA THR A 82 9.78 2.22 12.99
C THR A 82 9.30 0.91 12.38
N THR A 83 9.48 -0.19 13.09
CA THR A 83 8.90 -1.49 12.72
C THR A 83 8.04 -2.00 13.86
N LEU A 84 6.81 -2.32 13.54
CA LEU A 84 5.89 -3.03 14.44
C LEU A 84 5.83 -4.49 14.02
N SER A 85 5.91 -5.39 14.99
CA SER A 85 5.90 -6.83 14.75
C SER A 85 4.85 -7.52 15.61
N TYR A 86 4.17 -8.50 15.04
CA TYR A 86 3.24 -9.38 15.72
C TYR A 86 3.56 -10.85 15.38
N TYR A 87 3.58 -11.69 16.39
CA TYR A 87 3.86 -13.13 16.25
C TYR A 87 2.56 -13.90 16.43
N THR A 88 2.22 -14.73 15.45
CA THR A 88 1.03 -15.56 15.55
C THR A 88 1.28 -16.76 16.47
N ASP A 89 0.20 -17.26 17.08
CA ASP A 89 0.24 -18.45 17.92
C ASP A 89 0.60 -19.69 17.06
N GLU A 90 1.69 -20.37 17.41
CA GLU A 90 2.19 -21.55 16.72
C GLU A 90 1.16 -22.69 16.67
N ALA A 91 0.36 -22.86 17.73
CA ALA A 91 -0.66 -23.89 17.82
C ALA A 91 -1.85 -23.65 16.86
N LYS A 92 -2.02 -22.42 16.35
CA LYS A 92 -3.11 -22.02 15.43
C LYS A 92 -2.65 -21.94 13.97
N GLY A 93 -1.35 -22.00 13.72
CA GLY A 93 -0.78 -21.95 12.38
C GLY A 93 -0.65 -23.34 11.77
N VAL A 94 -1.02 -23.49 10.49
CA VAL A 94 -0.88 -24.77 9.75
C VAL A 94 0.59 -25.17 9.60
N GLU A 95 1.48 -24.19 9.53
CA GLU A 95 2.94 -24.40 9.36
C GLU A 95 3.75 -23.72 10.49
N GLY A 96 3.17 -23.62 11.69
CA GLY A 96 3.79 -23.00 12.85
C GLY A 96 3.50 -21.50 12.97
N SER A 97 4.39 -20.77 13.64
CA SER A 97 4.26 -19.33 13.87
C SER A 97 4.68 -18.50 12.66
N TYR A 98 3.94 -17.42 12.44
CA TYR A 98 4.26 -16.39 11.45
C TYR A 98 4.58 -15.07 12.14
N THR A 99 5.49 -14.31 11.55
CA THR A 99 5.74 -12.92 11.91
C THR A 99 5.00 -12.03 10.92
N LEU A 100 4.16 -11.13 11.45
CA LEU A 100 3.50 -10.08 10.67
C LEU A 100 4.15 -8.76 11.05
N THR A 101 4.56 -7.97 10.05
CA THR A 101 5.24 -6.69 10.27
C THR A 101 4.54 -5.55 9.57
N ALA A 102 4.65 -4.35 10.16
CA ALA A 102 4.43 -3.07 9.51
C ALA A 102 5.72 -2.24 9.68
N THR A 103 6.48 -2.08 8.61
CA THR A 103 7.76 -1.37 8.61
C THR A 103 7.60 -0.02 7.94
N LEU A 104 7.81 1.05 8.72
CA LEU A 104 7.80 2.43 8.27
C LEU A 104 9.24 2.89 8.06
N SER A 105 9.53 3.46 6.91
CA SER A 105 10.87 3.99 6.60
C SER A 105 10.82 5.14 5.59
N SER A 106 11.76 6.06 5.72
CA SER A 106 11.96 7.17 4.78
C SER A 106 13.35 7.10 4.16
N PRO A 107 13.59 7.75 3.00
CA PRO A 107 14.91 7.78 2.36
C PRO A 107 16.01 8.39 3.23
N VAL A 108 15.66 9.31 4.14
CA VAL A 108 16.61 9.96 5.05
C VAL A 108 16.54 9.28 6.40
N LYS A 109 17.69 8.88 6.93
CA LYS A 109 17.82 8.02 8.11
C LYS A 109 17.16 8.59 9.39
N ASP A 110 17.23 9.90 9.60
CA ASP A 110 16.59 10.58 10.73
C ASP A 110 15.17 11.07 10.42
N GLY A 111 14.71 10.86 9.16
CA GLY A 111 13.37 11.22 8.71
C GLY A 111 13.07 12.73 8.69
N THR A 112 14.05 13.59 8.92
CA THR A 112 13.85 15.06 9.00
C THR A 112 14.18 15.76 7.70
N TYR A 113 13.26 16.57 7.19
CA TYR A 113 13.35 17.30 5.94
C TYR A 113 13.03 18.78 6.16
N LEU A 114 13.78 19.66 5.50
CA LEU A 114 13.38 21.06 5.31
C LEU A 114 12.76 21.19 3.90
N LEU A 115 11.45 21.27 3.83
CA LEU A 115 10.71 21.41 2.57
C LEU A 115 10.46 22.87 2.25
N LYS A 116 11.01 23.36 1.14
CA LYS A 116 10.63 24.65 0.55
C LYS A 116 9.20 24.57 -0.01
N ALA A 117 8.68 25.73 -0.42
CA ALA A 117 7.38 25.80 -1.10
C ALA A 117 7.32 24.82 -2.30
N GLY A 118 6.31 23.95 -2.36
CA GLY A 118 6.10 22.94 -3.40
C GLY A 118 7.02 21.72 -3.33
N GLU A 119 7.99 21.68 -2.41
CA GLU A 119 8.84 20.49 -2.25
C GLU A 119 8.11 19.36 -1.53
N LYS A 120 8.59 18.14 -1.77
CA LYS A 120 7.98 16.91 -1.28
C LYS A 120 8.95 16.06 -0.48
N ALA A 121 8.41 15.39 0.54
CA ALA A 121 9.07 14.28 1.21
C ALA A 121 8.13 13.08 1.26
N TRP A 122 8.68 11.87 1.40
CA TRP A 122 7.87 10.67 1.45
C TRP A 122 8.43 9.63 2.41
N PHE A 123 7.54 8.77 2.88
CA PHE A 123 7.89 7.55 3.57
C PHE A 123 7.05 6.39 3.03
N GLN A 124 7.50 5.19 3.29
CA GLN A 124 6.78 3.95 2.95
C GLN A 124 6.33 3.21 4.19
N VAL A 125 5.26 2.44 4.02
CA VAL A 125 4.83 1.41 4.96
C VAL A 125 4.75 0.11 4.20
N ILE A 126 5.50 -0.90 4.66
CA ILE A 126 5.48 -2.24 4.08
C ILE A 126 4.88 -3.18 5.13
N TYR A 127 3.72 -3.74 4.80
CA TYR A 127 3.14 -4.83 5.56
C TYR A 127 3.60 -6.14 4.95
N ALA A 128 4.19 -6.99 5.75
CA ALA A 128 4.70 -8.29 5.30
C ALA A 128 4.33 -9.41 6.27
N GLY A 129 4.22 -10.63 5.73
CA GLY A 129 4.04 -11.83 6.53
C GLY A 129 5.04 -12.89 6.09
N TYR A 130 5.79 -13.47 7.03
CA TYR A 130 6.77 -14.51 6.76
C TYR A 130 6.86 -15.50 7.92
N LYS A 131 7.38 -16.70 7.66
CA LYS A 131 7.60 -17.72 8.69
C LYS A 131 8.78 -17.33 9.56
N LYS A 132 8.82 -17.83 10.78
CA LYS A 132 9.84 -17.53 11.79
C LYS A 132 11.30 -17.67 11.30
N HIS A 133 11.54 -18.52 10.31
CA HIS A 133 12.89 -18.82 9.78
C HIS A 133 13.13 -18.23 8.38
N ASP A 134 12.15 -17.57 7.80
CA ASP A 134 12.29 -16.88 6.52
C ASP A 134 13.05 -15.57 6.72
N GLN A 135 13.68 -15.09 5.64
CA GLN A 135 14.33 -13.79 5.64
C GLN A 135 13.28 -12.68 5.62
N GLU A 136 13.49 -11.65 6.43
CA GLU A 136 12.68 -10.46 6.41
C GLU A 136 12.70 -9.80 5.01
N LEU A 137 11.53 -9.35 4.55
CA LEU A 137 11.41 -8.70 3.24
C LEU A 137 11.88 -7.24 3.31
N ALA A 138 12.92 -6.94 2.55
CA ALA A 138 13.38 -5.56 2.33
C ALA A 138 12.89 -5.09 0.96
N LEU A 139 11.80 -4.33 0.92
CA LEU A 139 11.17 -3.82 -0.30
C LEU A 139 11.33 -2.30 -0.41
N ASP A 140 11.51 -1.85 -1.65
CA ASP A 140 11.43 -0.43 -2.02
C ASP A 140 10.08 -0.15 -2.69
N VAL A 141 9.31 0.75 -2.11
CA VAL A 141 7.93 1.05 -2.56
C VAL A 141 7.88 1.59 -4.00
N ASN A 142 8.92 2.27 -4.47
CA ASN A 142 8.92 2.83 -5.82
C ASN A 142 9.13 1.71 -6.85
N ASN A 143 10.02 0.75 -6.56
CA ASN A 143 10.23 -0.43 -7.40
C ASN A 143 8.99 -1.31 -7.44
N GLU A 144 8.35 -1.55 -6.29
CA GLU A 144 7.09 -2.29 -6.19
C GLU A 144 5.95 -1.58 -6.95
N LEU A 145 5.86 -0.25 -6.86
CA LEU A 145 4.87 0.54 -7.60
C LEU A 145 5.08 0.44 -9.12
N LEU A 146 6.33 0.46 -9.58
CA LEU A 146 6.65 0.25 -11.00
C LEU A 146 6.27 -1.15 -11.47
N ALA A 147 6.56 -2.18 -10.69
CA ALA A 147 6.17 -3.55 -10.97
C ALA A 147 4.64 -3.68 -11.04
N ARG A 148 3.93 -3.10 -10.06
CA ARG A 148 2.46 -3.09 -10.02
C ARG A 148 1.85 -2.38 -11.24
N ARG A 149 2.39 -1.25 -11.65
CA ARG A 149 1.93 -0.52 -12.86
C ARG A 149 2.12 -1.35 -14.13
N ARG A 150 3.26 -2.03 -14.27
CA ARG A 150 3.52 -2.93 -15.42
C ARG A 150 2.53 -4.08 -15.44
N PHE A 151 2.31 -4.74 -14.31
CA PHE A 151 1.32 -5.80 -14.16
C PHE A 151 -0.08 -5.34 -14.58
N LEU A 152 -0.55 -4.20 -14.05
CA LEU A 152 -1.85 -3.64 -14.39
C LEU A 152 -1.96 -3.29 -15.88
N SER A 153 -0.91 -2.70 -16.46
CA SER A 153 -0.88 -2.40 -17.90
C SER A 153 -0.99 -3.66 -18.76
N GLN A 154 -0.34 -4.76 -18.37
CA GLN A 154 -0.45 -6.05 -19.05
C GLN A 154 -1.86 -6.61 -18.94
N ILE A 155 -2.43 -6.65 -17.74
CA ILE A 155 -3.79 -7.16 -17.50
C ILE A 155 -4.83 -6.33 -18.28
N GLN A 156 -4.72 -5.02 -18.26
CA GLN A 156 -5.66 -4.13 -18.97
C GLN A 156 -5.48 -4.18 -20.49
N GLY A 157 -4.25 -4.39 -20.97
CA GLY A 157 -3.95 -4.49 -22.40
C GLY A 157 -4.36 -5.82 -23.04
N ASN A 158 -4.55 -6.86 -22.22
CA ASN A 158 -5.01 -8.18 -22.71
C ASN A 158 -6.42 -8.14 -23.15
N LEU A 159 -7.10 -8.10 -24.01
CA LEU A 159 -8.51 -8.02 -24.35
C LEU A 159 -9.11 -6.68 -23.90
N VAL A 160 -9.36 -5.82 -24.84
CA VAL A 160 -9.99 -4.50 -24.65
C VAL A 160 -11.44 -4.57 -25.11
N LEU A 161 -12.35 -4.08 -24.26
CA LEU A 161 -13.75 -3.92 -24.61
C LEU A 161 -14.02 -2.43 -24.88
N GLU A 162 -14.52 -2.10 -26.07
CA GLU A 162 -14.92 -0.77 -26.45
C GLU A 162 -16.41 -0.76 -26.81
N THR A 163 -17.19 -0.06 -26.00
CA THR A 163 -18.63 0.14 -26.20
C THR A 163 -18.96 1.62 -26.09
N PRO A 164 -20.14 2.07 -26.51
CA PRO A 164 -20.60 3.45 -26.31
C PRO A 164 -20.78 3.83 -24.82
N SER A 165 -20.68 2.88 -23.89
CA SER A 165 -20.88 3.11 -22.46
C SER A 165 -19.55 3.03 -21.70
N ASP A 166 -19.07 4.16 -21.18
CA ASP A 166 -17.89 4.24 -20.34
C ASP A 166 -18.02 3.41 -19.05
N VAL A 167 -19.25 3.26 -18.54
CA VAL A 167 -19.53 2.43 -17.37
C VAL A 167 -19.21 0.96 -17.67
N ILE A 168 -19.66 0.42 -18.80
CA ILE A 168 -19.40 -0.97 -19.20
C ILE A 168 -17.90 -1.17 -19.45
N ASN A 169 -17.26 -0.24 -20.15
CA ASN A 169 -15.82 -0.31 -20.44
C ASN A 169 -14.99 -0.32 -19.13
N THR A 170 -15.35 0.55 -18.18
CA THR A 170 -14.71 0.63 -16.86
C THR A 170 -14.96 -0.63 -16.04
N MET A 171 -16.20 -1.13 -15.99
CA MET A 171 -16.53 -2.37 -15.29
C MET A 171 -15.74 -3.57 -15.84
N PHE A 172 -15.63 -3.69 -17.16
CA PHE A 172 -14.86 -4.76 -17.79
C PHE A 172 -13.37 -4.69 -17.44
N SER A 173 -12.77 -3.50 -17.56
CA SER A 173 -11.37 -3.27 -17.18
C SER A 173 -11.11 -3.61 -15.70
N PHE A 174 -12.02 -3.18 -14.82
CA PHE A 174 -11.90 -3.45 -13.39
C PHE A 174 -12.10 -4.93 -13.05
N ALA A 175 -13.02 -5.62 -13.72
CA ALA A 175 -13.25 -7.05 -13.55
C ALA A 175 -12.01 -7.89 -13.87
N LYS A 176 -11.22 -7.50 -14.89
CA LYS A 176 -9.96 -8.18 -15.21
C LYS A 176 -8.94 -8.05 -14.07
N ILE A 177 -8.81 -6.86 -13.47
CA ILE A 177 -7.94 -6.63 -12.32
C ILE A 177 -8.40 -7.51 -11.14
N ARG A 178 -9.69 -7.47 -10.80
CA ARG A 178 -10.25 -8.27 -9.70
C ARG A 178 -10.11 -9.77 -9.95
N GLY A 179 -10.31 -10.22 -11.17
CA GLY A 179 -10.11 -11.62 -11.56
C GLY A 179 -8.65 -12.05 -11.38
N SER A 180 -7.69 -11.22 -11.76
CA SER A 180 -6.26 -11.52 -11.59
C SER A 180 -5.83 -11.52 -10.12
N GLU A 181 -6.40 -10.65 -9.29
CA GLU A 181 -6.09 -10.54 -7.86
C GLU A 181 -6.69 -11.68 -7.01
N SER A 182 -7.63 -12.45 -7.56
CA SER A 182 -8.20 -13.62 -6.90
C SER A 182 -7.47 -14.93 -7.23
N ILE A 183 -6.34 -14.88 -7.94
CA ILE A 183 -5.49 -16.03 -8.24
C ILE A 183 -4.43 -16.15 -7.14
N PHE A 184 -4.39 -17.31 -6.49
CA PHE A 184 -3.43 -17.66 -5.46
C PHE A 184 -2.45 -18.70 -5.97
N ASP A 185 -1.16 -18.50 -5.71
CA ASP A 185 -0.14 -19.52 -5.88
C ASP A 185 -0.12 -20.42 -4.64
N THR A 186 -0.44 -21.69 -4.84
CA THR A 186 -0.53 -22.70 -3.77
C THR A 186 0.40 -23.87 -4.05
N LYS A 187 0.65 -24.72 -3.04
CA LYS A 187 1.42 -25.96 -3.23
C LYS A 187 0.84 -26.89 -4.31
N GLY A 188 -0.44 -26.78 -4.62
CA GLY A 188 -1.14 -27.55 -5.66
C GLY A 188 -1.20 -26.86 -7.02
N GLY A 189 -0.61 -25.68 -7.17
CA GLY A 189 -0.67 -24.83 -8.35
C GLY A 189 -1.53 -23.57 -8.17
N TYR A 190 -1.84 -22.91 -9.27
CA TYR A 190 -2.65 -21.70 -9.23
C TYR A 190 -4.12 -22.02 -8.98
N MET A 191 -4.70 -21.32 -8.03
CA MET A 191 -6.11 -21.44 -7.67
C MET A 191 -6.78 -20.08 -7.70
N GLN A 192 -8.02 -20.04 -8.20
CA GLN A 192 -8.85 -18.85 -8.14
C GLN A 192 -9.82 -18.95 -6.96
N SER A 193 -9.86 -17.95 -6.11
CA SER A 193 -10.76 -17.87 -4.96
C SER A 193 -11.51 -16.54 -4.95
N PRO A 194 -12.66 -16.44 -5.65
CA PRO A 194 -13.36 -15.16 -5.79
C PRO A 194 -14.10 -14.71 -4.53
N GLY A 195 -14.27 -15.57 -3.54
CA GLY A 195 -15.14 -15.30 -2.37
C GLY A 195 -14.49 -15.49 -0.99
N GLY A 196 -13.16 -15.63 -0.91
CA GLY A 196 -12.48 -15.87 0.39
C GLY A 196 -12.58 -17.32 0.89
N GLU A 197 -13.36 -18.17 0.23
CA GLU A 197 -13.33 -19.62 0.38
C GLU A 197 -12.57 -20.22 -0.79
N ALA A 198 -11.59 -21.09 -0.51
CA ALA A 198 -10.88 -21.80 -1.54
C ALA A 198 -11.80 -22.88 -2.14
N TYR A 199 -12.44 -22.58 -3.26
CA TYR A 199 -13.05 -23.61 -4.07
C TYR A 199 -11.97 -24.29 -4.90
N TYR A 200 -11.80 -25.59 -4.68
CA TYR A 200 -11.07 -26.42 -5.63
C TYR A 200 -11.90 -26.48 -6.92
N ALA A 201 -11.66 -25.57 -7.84
CA ALA A 201 -12.09 -25.78 -9.20
C ALA A 201 -11.20 -26.93 -9.72
N ALA A 202 -11.71 -28.14 -9.68
CA ALA A 202 -11.16 -29.21 -10.48
C ALA A 202 -11.31 -28.77 -11.92
N VAL A 203 -10.22 -28.44 -12.57
CA VAL A 203 -10.12 -28.30 -14.04
C VAL A 203 -9.81 -29.67 -14.59
#